data_4a61b41442a7cfbd18df1842ad44de0b
#
_entry.id   4a61b41442a7cfbd18df1842ad44de0b
#
_cell.length_a   1.000
_cell.length_b   1.000
_cell.length_c   1.000
_cell.angle_alpha   90.00
_cell.angle_beta   90.00
_cell.angle_gamma   90.00
#
_symmetry.space_group_name_H-M   'P 1'
#
loop_
_entity.id
_entity.type
_entity.pdbx_description
1 polymer ?
#
loop_
_entity_poly.entity_id
_entity_poly.type
_entity_poly.pdbx_seq_one_letter_code
_entity_poly.pdbx_strand_id
1 'polypeptide(L)'
;MKEEKKTISRKTFLRYTAAMGAVAGVSSILPAYAFTGFDNKPKEVLTPVGKDNILDLTISEISLNIDGKTTKATAINGQVPGPLIRLKEGTDVIIRVKNDLDEDTSIHWHGILLPFQMDGVPGVSFEGIKPGETFEYRYPVAQNGTYWYHSHSKLQEQLGHYGPMIIDPADEDPVEFDREYPVILSDWTFDSPYKVLNKLKKAEGYYNYQQRDFGEFFNDVKNMGFGDAMRNYLSFAKMRMSATDLADITGANYTYLMNGKAPGSNWNALFKKGEKIRLRVINAAAGSMFDFRIPGLKMTVVQADGQDIEPVMVDEFRIGIAETYDVIVEPDKDKAYTLFAESLDRSGSASGTLSPREGMVAPIPVLRPRPARSMKDMGMKMDMNMDGMDMDMDSNMDMQGMDHKGHGNMNMDHGNMQMPKKTADPVKHGPDDHGIGAAAIADYQFDRLDEPGIGLGNDGRKVLVYRDLKSLEPNTDKRQPEREVELHLTGNMERYMWSFDGKEFHEVDGPIEFQHNERLRLTLVNDTMMEHPIHLHGMWMEMENGNGIYNPRKHTLLVQPAQRISALVTPRDKGRWAFHCHILYHMEMGMFRVVQVSDENGDIYG
;
A
#
# COMPACT_ATOMS: atom_id res chain seq x y z
N MET A 1 -38.20 45.19 8.97
CA MET A 1 -36.77 45.51 8.98
C MET A 1 -36.22 45.10 7.62
N LYS A 2 -35.80 46.09 6.81
CA LYS A 2 -35.24 45.87 5.48
C LYS A 2 -33.73 45.62 5.66
N GLU A 3 -33.25 44.45 5.20
CA GLU A 3 -31.79 44.18 5.09
C GLU A 3 -31.22 45.04 3.96
N GLU A 4 -30.30 45.93 4.29
CA GLU A 4 -29.50 46.66 3.32
C GLU A 4 -28.42 45.74 2.75
N LYS A 5 -28.51 45.38 1.49
CA LYS A 5 -27.42 44.75 0.70
C LYS A 5 -26.28 45.77 0.54
N LYS A 6 -25.20 45.61 1.31
CA LYS A 6 -23.95 46.37 1.09
C LYS A 6 -23.32 45.93 -0.25
N THR A 7 -23.49 46.71 -1.28
CA THR A 7 -22.79 46.58 -2.56
C THR A 7 -21.35 47.10 -2.41
N ILE A 8 -20.38 46.25 -2.67
CA ILE A 8 -18.95 46.62 -2.68
C ILE A 8 -18.73 47.55 -3.90
N SER A 9 -18.17 48.74 -3.69
CA SER A 9 -17.94 49.69 -4.76
C SER A 9 -16.83 49.19 -5.70
N ARG A 10 -16.93 49.52 -6.99
CA ARG A 10 -15.94 49.18 -8.03
C ARG A 10 -14.49 49.58 -7.64
N LYS A 11 -14.36 50.67 -6.88
CA LYS A 11 -13.09 51.18 -6.37
C LYS A 11 -12.50 50.31 -5.24
N THR A 12 -13.36 49.71 -4.41
CA THR A 12 -12.98 48.76 -3.35
C THR A 12 -12.59 47.40 -3.94
N PHE A 13 -13.33 46.93 -4.95
CA PHE A 13 -13.00 45.72 -5.69
C PHE A 13 -11.65 45.81 -6.39
N LEU A 14 -11.36 46.93 -7.09
CA LEU A 14 -10.08 47.17 -7.74
C LEU A 14 -8.90 47.31 -6.75
N ARG A 15 -9.14 47.80 -5.55
CA ARG A 15 -8.11 47.83 -4.50
C ARG A 15 -7.79 46.45 -3.94
N TYR A 16 -8.76 45.54 -3.84
CA TYR A 16 -8.53 44.15 -3.40
C TYR A 16 -7.86 43.33 -4.51
N THR A 17 -8.20 43.54 -5.77
CA THR A 17 -7.51 42.88 -6.91
C THR A 17 -6.08 43.38 -7.10
N ALA A 18 -5.82 44.68 -6.89
CA ALA A 18 -4.47 45.22 -6.90
C ALA A 18 -3.62 44.73 -5.71
N ALA A 19 -4.21 44.56 -4.53
CA ALA A 19 -3.53 44.00 -3.38
C ALA A 19 -3.20 42.51 -3.56
N MET A 20 -4.10 41.71 -4.15
CA MET A 20 -3.83 40.31 -4.49
C MET A 20 -2.78 40.16 -5.62
N GLY A 21 -2.79 41.06 -6.60
CA GLY A 21 -1.75 41.11 -7.63
C GLY A 21 -0.37 41.50 -7.07
N ALA A 22 -0.31 42.39 -6.08
CA ALA A 22 0.93 42.79 -5.42
C ALA A 22 1.49 41.65 -4.54
N VAL A 23 0.62 40.87 -3.86
CA VAL A 23 1.06 39.70 -3.05
C VAL A 23 1.58 38.59 -3.97
N ALA A 24 0.94 38.33 -5.12
CA ALA A 24 1.40 37.37 -6.10
C ALA A 24 2.71 37.82 -6.80
N GLY A 25 2.87 39.16 -7.01
CA GLY A 25 4.08 39.74 -7.60
C GLY A 25 5.27 39.76 -6.64
N VAL A 26 5.03 39.89 -5.32
CA VAL A 26 6.11 39.85 -4.31
C VAL A 26 6.58 38.43 -4.02
N SER A 27 5.69 37.43 -4.11
CA SER A 27 6.09 36.02 -3.96
C SER A 27 6.98 35.52 -5.10
N SER A 28 6.97 36.16 -6.28
CA SER A 28 7.85 35.83 -7.40
C SER A 28 9.23 36.53 -7.36
N ILE A 29 9.44 37.46 -6.41
CA ILE A 29 10.68 38.24 -6.28
C ILE A 29 11.44 37.88 -4.98
N LEU A 30 10.85 37.12 -4.08
CA LEU A 30 11.58 36.63 -2.90
C LEU A 30 12.60 35.57 -3.33
N PRO A 31 13.89 35.77 -3.04
CA PRO A 31 14.90 34.78 -3.33
C PRO A 31 14.59 33.48 -2.58
N ALA A 32 14.86 32.35 -3.22
CA ALA A 32 14.58 31.00 -2.67
C ALA A 32 15.18 30.72 -1.26
N TYR A 33 16.10 31.56 -0.79
CA TYR A 33 16.69 31.47 0.55
C TYR A 33 15.86 32.10 1.68
N ALA A 34 14.74 32.77 1.39
CA ALA A 34 13.85 33.29 2.43
C ALA A 34 13.03 32.17 3.13
N PHE A 35 13.15 30.93 2.68
CA PHE A 35 12.56 29.73 3.28
C PHE A 35 13.55 28.87 4.07
N THR A 36 14.69 29.41 4.51
CA THR A 36 15.69 28.71 5.31
C THR A 36 15.28 28.59 6.79
N GLY A 37 14.22 27.88 7.06
CA GLY A 37 13.76 27.59 8.41
C GLY A 37 13.32 26.14 8.63
N PHE A 38 13.60 25.26 7.66
CA PHE A 38 13.26 23.85 7.80
C PHE A 38 14.48 23.09 8.31
N ASP A 39 14.37 22.59 9.53
CA ASP A 39 15.36 21.72 10.15
C ASP A 39 15.46 20.42 9.32
N ASN A 40 16.47 20.34 8.45
CA ASN A 40 16.78 19.16 7.62
C ASN A 40 17.59 18.11 8.40
N LYS A 41 17.75 18.28 9.71
CA LYS A 41 18.40 17.25 10.53
C LYS A 41 17.59 15.97 10.44
N PRO A 42 18.24 14.80 10.33
CA PRO A 42 17.55 13.53 10.47
C PRO A 42 16.76 13.57 11.79
N LYS A 43 15.50 13.18 11.73
CA LYS A 43 14.72 12.96 12.95
C LYS A 43 15.50 11.99 13.84
N GLU A 44 15.27 12.06 15.13
CA GLU A 44 15.97 11.27 16.13
C GLU A 44 16.05 9.79 15.73
N VAL A 45 17.25 9.21 15.80
CA VAL A 45 17.46 7.78 15.65
C VAL A 45 17.61 7.21 17.05
N LEU A 46 16.71 6.33 17.42
CA LEU A 46 16.73 5.64 18.71
C LEU A 46 17.42 4.29 18.58
N THR A 47 18.50 4.11 19.32
CA THR A 47 19.16 2.82 19.51
C THR A 47 19.01 2.40 20.97
N PRO A 48 18.85 1.09 21.25
CA PRO A 48 18.81 0.59 22.62
C PRO A 48 20.05 0.98 23.41
N VAL A 49 19.87 1.33 24.68
CA VAL A 49 20.95 1.76 25.58
C VAL A 49 21.07 0.86 26.80
N GLY A 50 22.27 0.83 27.38
CA GLY A 50 22.58 0.05 28.57
C GLY A 50 22.82 -1.43 28.30
N LYS A 51 23.01 -2.20 29.36
CA LYS A 51 23.28 -3.64 29.29
C LYS A 51 22.03 -4.45 28.89
N ASP A 52 20.85 -3.90 29.13
CA ASP A 52 19.55 -4.55 28.92
C ASP A 52 18.87 -4.10 27.61
N ASN A 53 19.58 -3.36 26.76
CA ASN A 53 19.08 -2.87 25.47
C ASN A 53 17.68 -2.20 25.56
N ILE A 54 17.56 -1.16 26.40
CA ILE A 54 16.29 -0.49 26.68
C ILE A 54 16.08 0.68 25.73
N LEU A 55 14.84 0.82 25.23
CA LEU A 55 14.31 1.97 24.50
C LEU A 55 13.06 2.51 25.21
N ASP A 56 12.95 3.84 25.33
CA ASP A 56 11.78 4.49 25.89
C ASP A 56 11.03 5.27 24.80
N LEU A 57 9.73 5.00 24.67
CA LEU A 57 8.82 5.70 23.77
C LEU A 57 7.69 6.32 24.60
N THR A 58 7.28 7.52 24.21
CA THR A 58 6.12 8.20 24.79
C THR A 58 5.14 8.54 23.67
N ILE A 59 3.90 8.11 23.82
CA ILE A 59 2.81 8.42 22.90
C ILE A 59 2.03 9.57 23.48
N SER A 60 1.86 10.67 22.72
CA SER A 60 1.19 11.88 23.18
C SER A 60 0.51 12.63 22.04
N GLU A 61 -0.51 13.43 22.36
CA GLU A 61 -1.09 14.36 21.40
C GLU A 61 -0.18 15.59 21.23
N ILE A 62 0.08 15.98 19.98
CA ILE A 62 0.80 17.20 19.65
C ILE A 62 0.03 18.08 18.68
N SER A 63 0.44 19.34 18.59
CA SER A 63 0.02 20.23 17.49
C SER A 63 1.03 20.13 16.36
N LEU A 64 0.59 19.62 15.21
CA LEU A 64 1.43 19.40 14.02
C LEU A 64 1.07 20.41 12.94
N ASN A 65 2.07 20.95 12.26
CA ASN A 65 1.87 21.80 11.09
C ASN A 65 2.24 21.04 9.81
N ILE A 66 1.28 20.90 8.91
CA ILE A 66 1.46 20.31 7.59
C ILE A 66 1.07 21.34 6.55
N ASP A 67 2.02 21.79 5.76
CA ASP A 67 1.85 22.76 4.66
C ASP A 67 1.07 24.03 5.10
N GLY A 68 1.43 24.57 6.27
CA GLY A 68 0.82 25.78 6.83
C GLY A 68 -0.49 25.58 7.57
N LYS A 69 -1.06 24.38 7.59
CA LYS A 69 -2.26 24.03 8.36
C LYS A 69 -1.89 23.32 9.64
N THR A 70 -2.39 23.81 10.75
CA THR A 70 -2.21 23.21 12.08
C THR A 70 -3.30 22.19 12.36
N THR A 71 -2.92 21.03 12.89
CA THR A 71 -3.82 19.92 13.24
C THR A 71 -3.33 19.21 14.49
N LYS A 72 -4.20 18.41 15.12
CA LYS A 72 -3.82 17.50 16.20
C LYS A 72 -3.27 16.21 15.60
N ALA A 73 -2.24 15.68 16.22
CA ALA A 73 -1.62 14.42 15.81
C ALA A 73 -1.28 13.55 17.02
N THR A 74 -1.36 12.25 16.87
CA THR A 74 -0.82 11.27 17.82
C THR A 74 0.64 11.04 17.47
N ALA A 75 1.53 11.53 18.32
CA ALA A 75 2.97 11.52 18.08
C ALA A 75 3.68 10.51 18.97
N ILE A 76 4.80 9.99 18.48
CA ILE A 76 5.73 9.16 19.25
C ILE A 76 6.98 9.99 19.49
N ASN A 77 7.35 10.18 20.79
CA ASN A 77 8.42 11.09 21.22
C ASN A 77 8.28 12.49 20.59
N GLY A 78 7.04 13.01 20.52
CA GLY A 78 6.75 14.36 20.07
C GLY A 78 6.92 14.61 18.56
N GLN A 79 7.00 13.59 17.73
CA GLN A 79 7.18 13.74 16.28
C GLN A 79 6.29 12.79 15.44
N VAL A 80 6.02 13.19 14.19
CA VAL A 80 5.31 12.41 13.15
C VAL A 80 6.09 12.54 11.84
N PRO A 81 6.45 11.41 11.16
CA PRO A 81 6.48 10.06 11.71
C PRO A 81 7.29 9.98 13.00
N GLY A 82 7.02 8.96 13.82
CA GLY A 82 7.80 8.66 15.00
C GLY A 82 9.29 8.47 14.70
N PRO A 83 10.17 8.39 15.72
CA PRO A 83 11.62 8.25 15.54
C PRO A 83 11.96 6.96 14.77
N LEU A 84 13.09 6.97 14.05
CA LEU A 84 13.67 5.74 13.52
C LEU A 84 14.18 4.89 14.67
N ILE A 85 13.58 3.71 14.86
CA ILE A 85 14.11 2.70 15.77
C ILE A 85 15.14 1.86 15.00
N ARG A 86 16.38 1.76 15.54
CA ARG A 86 17.43 0.95 14.95
C ARG A 86 17.88 -0.13 15.91
N LEU A 87 17.63 -1.38 15.56
CA LEU A 87 17.96 -2.57 16.34
C LEU A 87 19.08 -3.37 15.66
N LYS A 88 19.56 -4.40 16.32
CA LYS A 88 20.51 -5.35 15.76
C LYS A 88 19.99 -6.79 15.93
N GLU A 89 20.02 -7.55 14.86
CA GLU A 89 19.70 -8.98 14.85
C GLU A 89 20.56 -9.75 15.85
N GLY A 90 19.98 -10.75 16.50
CA GLY A 90 20.65 -11.59 17.50
C GLY A 90 20.75 -10.95 18.89
N THR A 91 20.09 -9.80 19.12
CA THR A 91 20.02 -9.17 20.45
C THR A 91 18.62 -9.28 21.03
N ASP A 92 18.51 -9.19 22.36
CA ASP A 92 17.23 -8.97 23.02
C ASP A 92 16.96 -7.47 23.16
N VAL A 93 15.71 -7.05 23.09
CA VAL A 93 15.31 -5.65 23.27
C VAL A 93 14.18 -5.53 24.29
N ILE A 94 14.20 -4.43 25.04
CA ILE A 94 13.11 -3.97 25.91
C ILE A 94 12.67 -2.61 25.42
N ILE A 95 11.42 -2.49 24.97
CA ILE A 95 10.85 -1.22 24.54
C ILE A 95 9.74 -0.85 25.52
N ARG A 96 9.94 0.23 26.27
CA ARG A 96 8.95 0.78 27.21
C ARG A 96 8.13 1.82 26.50
N VAL A 97 6.84 1.60 26.46
CA VAL A 97 5.90 2.51 25.79
C VAL A 97 5.01 3.13 26.84
N LYS A 98 5.16 4.44 27.07
CA LYS A 98 4.32 5.23 27.95
C LYS A 98 3.16 5.83 27.16
N ASN A 99 1.95 5.69 27.68
CA ASN A 99 0.75 6.30 27.12
C ASN A 99 0.43 7.61 27.86
N ASP A 100 0.69 8.75 27.23
CA ASP A 100 0.31 10.09 27.71
C ASP A 100 -0.96 10.63 26.99
N LEU A 101 -1.72 9.76 26.27
CA LEU A 101 -3.04 10.09 25.75
C LEU A 101 -4.12 9.95 26.83
N ASP A 102 -5.32 10.44 26.55
CA ASP A 102 -6.53 10.25 27.37
C ASP A 102 -7.37 9.04 26.95
N GLU A 103 -6.86 8.23 26.01
CA GLU A 103 -7.46 6.98 25.53
C GLU A 103 -6.42 5.85 25.49
N ASP A 104 -6.92 4.61 25.35
CA ASP A 104 -6.08 3.43 25.22
C ASP A 104 -5.27 3.50 23.91
N THR A 105 -4.05 2.99 23.95
CA THR A 105 -3.16 2.92 22.79
C THR A 105 -2.40 1.59 22.73
N SER A 106 -1.66 1.38 21.64
CA SER A 106 -0.80 0.21 21.43
C SER A 106 0.29 0.53 20.42
N ILE A 107 1.32 -0.32 20.36
CA ILE A 107 2.23 -0.37 19.22
C ILE A 107 2.29 -1.81 18.71
N HIS A 108 1.99 -1.99 17.44
CA HIS A 108 2.29 -3.19 16.69
C HIS A 108 3.63 -3.03 15.96
N TRP A 109 4.46 -4.07 16.04
CA TRP A 109 5.78 -4.17 15.42
C TRP A 109 5.64 -4.89 14.07
N HIS A 110 5.31 -4.15 13.04
CA HIS A 110 4.88 -4.70 11.76
C HIS A 110 5.95 -5.54 11.08
N GLY A 111 5.61 -6.81 10.81
CA GLY A 111 6.49 -7.75 10.13
C GLY A 111 7.56 -8.40 11.01
N ILE A 112 7.52 -8.20 12.33
CA ILE A 112 8.49 -8.76 13.27
C ILE A 112 8.01 -10.11 13.81
N LEU A 113 8.89 -11.10 13.79
CA LEU A 113 8.70 -12.38 14.49
C LEU A 113 9.01 -12.19 15.98
N LEU A 114 8.01 -12.35 16.83
CA LEU A 114 8.09 -12.10 18.26
C LEU A 114 7.06 -12.95 19.01
N PRO A 115 7.18 -13.13 20.35
CA PRO A 115 6.14 -13.79 21.13
C PRO A 115 4.79 -13.07 21.00
N PHE A 116 3.69 -13.83 20.83
CA PHE A 116 2.39 -13.22 20.47
C PHE A 116 1.90 -12.16 21.46
N GLN A 117 2.23 -12.28 22.77
CA GLN A 117 1.88 -11.29 23.79
C GLN A 117 2.52 -9.92 23.53
N MET A 118 3.56 -9.86 22.69
CA MET A 118 4.31 -8.66 22.33
C MET A 118 3.91 -8.11 20.97
N ASP A 119 2.94 -8.71 20.29
CA ASP A 119 2.45 -8.31 18.96
C ASP A 119 1.74 -6.95 18.94
N GLY A 120 1.18 -6.55 20.08
CA GLY A 120 0.66 -5.20 20.26
C GLY A 120 -0.74 -4.96 19.70
N VAL A 121 -1.58 -5.99 19.56
CA VAL A 121 -2.97 -5.90 19.08
C VAL A 121 -3.94 -6.01 20.25
N PRO A 122 -4.62 -4.90 20.64
CA PRO A 122 -5.59 -4.91 21.73
C PRO A 122 -6.76 -5.89 21.49
N GLY A 123 -7.09 -6.66 22.52
CA GLY A 123 -8.16 -7.67 22.46
C GLY A 123 -7.80 -8.95 21.73
N VAL A 124 -6.59 -9.05 21.16
CA VAL A 124 -6.06 -10.25 20.51
C VAL A 124 -4.83 -10.76 21.28
N SER A 125 -3.78 -9.97 21.36
CA SER A 125 -2.51 -10.35 22.00
C SER A 125 -2.33 -9.75 23.39
N PHE A 126 -2.97 -8.63 23.72
CA PHE A 126 -2.94 -7.97 25.03
C PHE A 126 -4.13 -7.01 25.21
N GLU A 127 -4.23 -6.38 26.39
CA GLU A 127 -5.36 -5.51 26.76
C GLU A 127 -5.23 -4.04 26.26
N GLY A 128 -4.10 -3.70 25.61
CA GLY A 128 -3.75 -2.30 25.30
C GLY A 128 -3.08 -1.58 26.46
N ILE A 129 -2.56 -0.38 26.19
CA ILE A 129 -1.87 0.48 27.17
C ILE A 129 -2.85 1.56 27.60
N LYS A 130 -3.27 1.54 28.87
CA LYS A 130 -4.23 2.51 29.44
C LYS A 130 -3.60 3.91 29.60
N PRO A 131 -4.41 4.98 29.66
CA PRO A 131 -3.94 6.33 29.96
C PRO A 131 -3.04 6.38 31.19
N GLY A 132 -1.85 6.97 31.06
CA GLY A 132 -0.86 7.10 32.12
C GLY A 132 -0.04 5.86 32.41
N GLU A 133 -0.34 4.71 31.81
CA GLU A 133 0.41 3.46 32.01
C GLU A 133 1.62 3.35 31.08
N THR A 134 2.54 2.46 31.47
CA THR A 134 3.69 2.06 30.66
C THR A 134 3.67 0.57 30.46
N PHE A 135 3.77 0.12 29.22
CA PHE A 135 3.90 -1.30 28.87
C PHE A 135 5.32 -1.60 28.40
N GLU A 136 5.87 -2.76 28.77
CA GLU A 136 7.19 -3.20 28.34
C GLU A 136 7.06 -4.32 27.31
N TYR A 137 7.43 -4.04 26.07
CA TYR A 137 7.63 -5.04 25.03
C TYR A 137 9.01 -5.64 25.18
N ARG A 138 9.08 -6.98 25.29
CA ARG A 138 10.34 -7.73 25.46
C ARG A 138 10.39 -8.87 24.46
N TYR A 139 11.34 -8.82 23.53
CA TYR A 139 11.47 -9.87 22.54
C TYR A 139 12.89 -9.98 21.99
N PRO A 140 13.29 -11.21 21.55
CA PRO A 140 14.52 -11.39 20.80
C PRO A 140 14.36 -10.80 19.40
N VAL A 141 15.36 -10.10 18.90
CA VAL A 141 15.42 -9.57 17.54
C VAL A 141 15.95 -10.68 16.63
N ALA A 142 15.06 -11.47 16.03
CA ALA A 142 15.40 -12.72 15.33
C ALA A 142 15.60 -12.55 13.81
N GLN A 143 15.57 -11.33 13.30
CA GLN A 143 15.61 -11.02 11.88
C GLN A 143 16.23 -9.65 11.61
N ASN A 144 16.66 -9.42 10.38
CA ASN A 144 17.14 -8.12 9.91
C ASN A 144 16.24 -7.57 8.81
N GLY A 145 16.45 -6.30 8.42
CA GLY A 145 15.78 -5.66 7.29
C GLY A 145 15.08 -4.36 7.64
N THR A 146 14.23 -3.91 6.72
CA THR A 146 13.43 -2.69 6.84
C THR A 146 12.00 -3.03 7.22
N TYR A 147 11.55 -2.47 8.32
CA TYR A 147 10.24 -2.65 8.93
C TYR A 147 9.68 -1.30 9.36
N TRP A 148 8.54 -1.32 10.04
CA TRP A 148 7.93 -0.15 10.62
C TRP A 148 7.09 -0.53 11.85
N TYR A 149 6.60 0.45 12.57
CA TYR A 149 5.72 0.24 13.71
C TYR A 149 4.58 1.25 13.70
N HIS A 150 3.41 0.85 14.17
CA HIS A 150 2.22 1.70 14.16
C HIS A 150 1.22 1.29 15.26
N SER A 151 0.22 2.14 15.48
CA SER A 151 -0.87 1.82 16.38
C SER A 151 -1.79 0.75 15.78
N HIS A 152 -2.21 -0.19 16.61
CA HIS A 152 -3.32 -1.10 16.30
C HIS A 152 -4.56 -0.75 17.15
N SER A 153 -4.66 0.50 17.63
CA SER A 153 -5.76 1.00 18.46
C SER A 153 -6.62 1.95 17.66
N LYS A 154 -7.85 1.53 17.33
CA LYS A 154 -8.85 2.35 16.64
C LYS A 154 -8.27 2.97 15.34
N LEU A 155 -8.42 4.31 15.18
CA LEU A 155 -7.96 5.04 13.99
C LEU A 155 -6.71 5.90 14.27
N GLN A 156 -5.89 5.55 15.28
CA GLN A 156 -4.71 6.34 15.67
C GLN A 156 -3.61 6.34 14.60
N GLU A 157 -3.51 5.30 13.78
CA GLU A 157 -2.58 5.25 12.64
C GLU A 157 -2.80 6.43 11.69
N GLN A 158 -4.05 6.74 11.33
CA GLN A 158 -4.40 7.89 10.49
C GLN A 158 -4.04 9.24 11.15
N LEU A 159 -3.89 9.27 12.48
CA LEU A 159 -3.50 10.47 13.23
C LEU A 159 -1.98 10.65 13.39
N GLY A 160 -1.16 9.78 12.76
CA GLY A 160 0.29 9.90 12.75
C GLY A 160 1.03 8.94 13.67
N HIS A 161 0.33 7.99 14.29
CA HIS A 161 0.93 7.01 15.18
C HIS A 161 1.62 5.88 14.41
N TYR A 162 2.73 6.18 13.73
CA TYR A 162 3.60 5.26 12.99
C TYR A 162 5.02 5.79 12.91
N GLY A 163 5.99 4.88 12.69
CA GLY A 163 7.40 5.23 12.51
C GLY A 163 8.22 4.10 11.89
N PRO A 164 9.42 4.40 11.35
CA PRO A 164 10.28 3.42 10.71
C PRO A 164 11.08 2.61 11.72
N MET A 165 11.37 1.34 11.36
CA MET A 165 12.27 0.47 12.08
C MET A 165 13.26 -0.16 11.10
N ILE A 166 14.55 -0.11 11.45
CA ILE A 166 15.62 -0.81 10.74
C ILE A 166 16.26 -1.79 11.72
N ILE A 167 16.43 -3.01 11.28
CA ILE A 167 17.17 -4.01 12.02
C ILE A 167 18.42 -4.35 11.22
N ASP A 168 19.58 -4.01 11.78
CA ASP A 168 20.87 -4.34 11.17
C ASP A 168 21.12 -5.85 11.27
N PRO A 169 21.67 -6.50 10.22
CA PRO A 169 22.00 -7.90 10.24
C PRO A 169 23.06 -8.23 11.30
N ALA A 170 23.03 -9.45 11.87
CA ALA A 170 24.01 -9.91 12.86
C ALA A 170 25.43 -9.87 12.28
N ASP A 171 25.57 -10.30 11.05
CA ASP A 171 26.82 -10.31 10.28
C ASP A 171 26.91 -9.08 9.36
N GLU A 172 27.78 -9.12 8.34
CA GLU A 172 27.92 -8.08 7.34
C GLU A 172 26.67 -8.02 6.43
N ASP A 173 26.18 -6.80 6.15
CA ASP A 173 25.04 -6.59 5.27
C ASP A 173 25.40 -7.07 3.83
N PRO A 174 24.65 -7.99 3.23
CA PRO A 174 24.93 -8.46 1.87
C PRO A 174 24.77 -7.38 0.80
N VAL A 175 24.11 -6.28 1.13
CA VAL A 175 23.87 -5.14 0.24
C VAL A 175 24.86 -4.03 0.53
N GLU A 176 25.78 -3.78 -0.40
CA GLU A 176 26.72 -2.65 -0.30
C GLU A 176 26.05 -1.31 -0.58
N PHE A 177 26.26 -0.33 0.30
CA PHE A 177 25.82 1.06 0.10
C PHE A 177 26.75 2.05 0.84
N ASP A 178 26.81 3.28 0.36
CA ASP A 178 27.57 4.37 1.00
C ASP A 178 26.72 5.19 1.96
N ARG A 179 25.41 5.27 1.70
CA ARG A 179 24.41 5.99 2.49
C ARG A 179 23.07 5.29 2.44
N GLU A 180 22.26 5.53 3.46
CA GLU A 180 20.89 5.05 3.49
C GLU A 180 19.92 6.11 3.98
N TYR A 181 18.67 6.00 3.53
CA TYR A 181 17.57 6.86 3.94
C TYR A 181 16.27 6.06 4.05
N PRO A 182 15.61 6.04 5.21
CA PRO A 182 14.22 5.61 5.28
C PRO A 182 13.34 6.64 4.53
N VAL A 183 12.46 6.14 3.69
CA VAL A 183 11.50 6.93 2.90
C VAL A 183 10.10 6.45 3.26
N ILE A 184 9.47 7.14 4.21
CA ILE A 184 8.12 6.81 4.64
C ILE A 184 7.13 7.58 3.78
N LEU A 185 6.25 6.84 3.11
CA LEU A 185 5.10 7.35 2.40
C LEU A 185 3.89 7.27 3.32
N SER A 186 3.09 8.31 3.39
CA SER A 186 1.87 8.33 4.18
C SER A 186 0.84 9.29 3.62
N ASP A 187 -0.37 9.21 4.10
CA ASP A 187 -1.46 10.11 3.80
C ASP A 187 -1.94 10.83 5.06
N TRP A 188 -2.42 12.03 4.90
CA TRP A 188 -2.90 12.87 5.99
C TRP A 188 -4.25 13.49 5.65
N THR A 189 -5.20 13.38 6.57
CA THR A 189 -6.46 14.11 6.49
C THR A 189 -6.56 15.14 7.62
N PHE A 190 -7.11 16.33 7.31
CA PHE A 190 -7.42 17.35 8.31
C PHE A 190 -8.82 17.17 8.90
N ASP A 191 -9.61 16.25 8.38
CA ASP A 191 -10.85 15.80 9.00
C ASP A 191 -10.55 14.78 10.11
N SER A 192 -11.40 14.68 11.11
CA SER A 192 -11.31 13.57 12.07
C SER A 192 -11.49 12.24 11.34
N PRO A 193 -10.64 11.21 11.60
CA PRO A 193 -10.79 9.89 10.99
C PRO A 193 -12.18 9.27 11.19
N TYR A 194 -12.81 9.49 12.33
CA TYR A 194 -14.19 9.05 12.59
C TYR A 194 -15.21 9.77 11.71
N LYS A 195 -14.98 11.06 11.38
CA LYS A 195 -15.83 11.79 10.44
C LYS A 195 -15.68 11.23 9.02
N VAL A 196 -14.45 10.89 8.64
CA VAL A 196 -14.15 10.23 7.36
C VAL A 196 -14.90 8.90 7.28
N LEU A 197 -14.71 8.01 8.25
CA LEU A 197 -15.39 6.72 8.33
C LEU A 197 -16.92 6.87 8.26
N ASN A 198 -17.49 7.80 9.03
CA ASN A 198 -18.94 8.04 9.03
C ASN A 198 -19.48 8.52 7.67
N LYS A 199 -18.66 9.18 6.86
CA LYS A 199 -19.03 9.60 5.50
C LYS A 199 -18.96 8.43 4.54
N LEU A 200 -17.91 7.62 4.59
CA LEU A 200 -17.77 6.39 3.80
C LEU A 200 -18.94 5.43 4.08
N LYS A 201 -19.32 5.24 5.34
CA LYS A 201 -20.51 4.44 5.72
C LYS A 201 -21.84 4.95 5.17
N LYS A 202 -21.94 6.21 4.79
CA LYS A 202 -23.15 6.83 4.20
C LYS A 202 -23.13 6.81 2.69
N ALA A 203 -21.95 6.90 2.10
CA ALA A 203 -21.74 6.91 0.66
C ALA A 203 -20.26 6.56 0.41
N GLU A 204 -20.00 5.36 -0.08
CA GLU A 204 -18.65 4.85 -0.33
C GLU A 204 -17.83 5.76 -1.22
N GLY A 205 -18.43 6.27 -2.27
CA GLY A 205 -17.81 7.22 -3.21
C GLY A 205 -17.75 8.67 -2.71
N TYR A 206 -18.00 8.96 -1.41
CA TYR A 206 -18.07 10.34 -0.90
C TYR A 206 -16.80 11.14 -1.18
N TYR A 207 -15.63 10.52 -1.12
CA TYR A 207 -14.33 11.17 -1.36
C TYR A 207 -13.76 10.91 -2.76
N ASN A 208 -14.47 10.18 -3.61
CA ASN A 208 -14.11 10.00 -5.01
C ASN A 208 -14.66 11.15 -5.87
N TYR A 209 -13.90 12.27 -5.93
CA TYR A 209 -14.27 13.43 -6.76
C TYR A 209 -13.88 13.25 -8.24
N GLN A 210 -13.37 12.08 -8.61
CA GLN A 210 -12.95 11.74 -9.96
C GLN A 210 -13.94 10.75 -10.61
N GLN A 211 -15.22 10.79 -10.25
CA GLN A 211 -16.24 9.96 -10.88
C GLN A 211 -16.37 10.30 -12.38
N ARG A 212 -16.74 9.30 -13.18
CA ARG A 212 -16.96 9.48 -14.62
C ARG A 212 -18.08 10.49 -14.87
N ASP A 213 -17.79 11.46 -15.72
CA ASP A 213 -18.74 12.47 -16.18
C ASP A 213 -19.20 12.24 -17.63
N PHE A 214 -20.12 13.10 -18.11
CA PHE A 214 -20.59 13.03 -19.49
C PHE A 214 -19.49 13.28 -20.52
N GLY A 215 -18.47 14.08 -20.19
CA GLY A 215 -17.33 14.34 -21.09
C GLY A 215 -16.52 13.08 -21.32
N GLU A 216 -16.28 12.29 -20.26
CA GLU A 216 -15.60 11.00 -20.36
C GLU A 216 -16.42 9.99 -21.13
N PHE A 217 -17.75 9.94 -20.95
CA PHE A 217 -18.61 9.09 -21.78
C PHE A 217 -18.44 9.37 -23.27
N PHE A 218 -18.40 10.65 -23.69
CA PHE A 218 -18.16 10.99 -25.09
C PHE A 218 -16.77 10.59 -25.58
N ASN A 219 -15.75 10.68 -24.72
CA ASN A 219 -14.41 10.19 -25.05
C ASN A 219 -14.41 8.66 -25.22
N ASP A 220 -15.10 7.93 -24.35
CA ASP A 220 -15.24 6.48 -24.45
C ASP A 220 -15.99 6.09 -25.75
N VAL A 221 -17.06 6.80 -26.08
CA VAL A 221 -17.77 6.60 -27.36
C VAL A 221 -16.84 6.82 -28.56
N LYS A 222 -15.96 7.81 -28.50
CA LYS A 222 -14.98 8.07 -29.57
C LYS A 222 -13.94 6.98 -29.69
N ASN A 223 -13.52 6.38 -28.56
CA ASN A 223 -12.43 5.40 -28.49
C ASN A 223 -12.90 3.98 -28.78
N MET A 224 -14.07 3.58 -28.28
CA MET A 224 -14.57 2.20 -28.37
C MET A 224 -15.91 2.06 -29.10
N GLY A 225 -16.54 3.17 -29.53
CA GLY A 225 -17.85 3.18 -30.15
C GLY A 225 -19.01 3.27 -29.16
N PHE A 226 -20.17 3.78 -29.62
CA PHE A 226 -21.35 4.03 -28.77
C PHE A 226 -21.87 2.78 -28.08
N GLY A 227 -21.93 1.64 -28.78
CA GLY A 227 -22.46 0.39 -28.23
C GLY A 227 -21.64 -0.15 -27.08
N ASP A 228 -20.30 -0.14 -27.22
CA ASP A 228 -19.39 -0.66 -26.21
C ASP A 228 -19.28 0.29 -25.01
N ALA A 229 -19.21 1.59 -25.25
CA ALA A 229 -19.24 2.59 -24.19
C ALA A 229 -20.52 2.47 -23.35
N MET A 230 -21.69 2.38 -24.01
CA MET A 230 -22.98 2.23 -23.33
C MET A 230 -23.06 0.92 -22.54
N ARG A 231 -22.61 -0.21 -23.10
CA ARG A 231 -22.55 -1.49 -22.38
C ARG A 231 -21.67 -1.40 -21.13
N ASN A 232 -20.50 -0.80 -21.28
CA ASN A 232 -19.57 -0.62 -20.14
C ASN A 232 -20.24 0.19 -19.03
N TYR A 233 -20.81 1.35 -19.35
CA TYR A 233 -21.50 2.19 -18.35
C TYR A 233 -22.68 1.48 -17.68
N LEU A 234 -23.51 0.76 -18.47
CA LEU A 234 -24.65 0.01 -17.92
C LEU A 234 -24.22 -1.16 -17.05
N SER A 235 -23.10 -1.82 -17.35
CA SER A 235 -22.57 -2.90 -16.53
C SER A 235 -22.12 -2.39 -15.16
N PHE A 236 -21.36 -1.30 -15.12
CA PHE A 236 -20.99 -0.66 -13.85
C PHE A 236 -22.21 -0.15 -13.07
N ALA A 237 -23.18 0.46 -13.77
CA ALA A 237 -24.41 0.94 -13.13
C ALA A 237 -25.25 -0.21 -12.52
N LYS A 238 -25.32 -1.38 -13.19
CA LYS A 238 -26.01 -2.57 -12.66
C LYS A 238 -25.35 -3.09 -11.38
N MET A 239 -24.02 -3.05 -11.31
CA MET A 239 -23.26 -3.44 -10.12
C MET A 239 -23.22 -2.34 -9.06
N ARG A 240 -23.74 -1.13 -9.37
CA ARG A 240 -23.67 0.06 -8.52
C ARG A 240 -22.22 0.41 -8.11
N MET A 241 -21.30 0.27 -9.02
CA MET A 241 -19.87 0.54 -8.88
C MET A 241 -19.41 1.61 -9.86
N SER A 242 -18.31 2.28 -9.58
CA SER A 242 -17.65 3.19 -10.49
C SER A 242 -16.32 2.59 -10.97
N ALA A 243 -16.06 2.62 -12.27
CA ALA A 243 -14.77 2.15 -12.83
C ALA A 243 -13.56 2.93 -12.29
N THR A 244 -13.78 4.10 -11.72
CA THR A 244 -12.76 4.99 -11.15
C THR A 244 -12.66 4.93 -9.64
N ASP A 245 -13.38 3.98 -9.03
CA ASP A 245 -13.35 3.77 -7.59
C ASP A 245 -12.18 2.87 -7.22
N LEU A 246 -10.98 3.48 -7.23
CA LEU A 246 -9.69 2.82 -7.00
C LEU A 246 -9.15 3.05 -5.60
N ALA A 247 -9.67 4.05 -4.90
CA ALA A 247 -9.30 4.41 -3.54
C ALA A 247 -10.50 5.07 -2.85
N ASP A 248 -10.78 4.68 -1.62
CA ASP A 248 -11.88 5.23 -0.81
C ASP A 248 -11.75 6.73 -0.59
N ILE A 249 -10.51 7.19 -0.42
CA ILE A 249 -10.18 8.58 -0.12
C ILE A 249 -9.12 9.06 -1.10
N THR A 250 -9.45 10.13 -1.82
CA THR A 250 -8.57 10.71 -2.85
C THR A 250 -7.80 11.92 -2.34
N GLY A 251 -6.87 12.43 -3.13
CA GLY A 251 -6.13 13.68 -2.88
C GLY A 251 -7.00 14.94 -2.75
N ALA A 252 -8.31 14.83 -2.98
CA ALA A 252 -9.26 15.90 -2.64
C ALA A 252 -9.43 16.09 -1.12
N ASN A 253 -9.19 15.03 -0.34
CA ASN A 253 -9.20 15.06 1.13
C ASN A 253 -7.81 14.78 1.71
N TYR A 254 -7.05 13.88 1.10
CA TYR A 254 -5.71 13.53 1.55
C TYR A 254 -4.63 14.52 1.08
N THR A 255 -3.66 14.75 1.95
CA THR A 255 -2.35 15.31 1.63
C THR A 255 -1.35 14.18 1.74
N TYR A 256 -0.67 13.85 0.64
CA TYR A 256 0.31 12.78 0.62
C TYR A 256 1.67 13.28 1.11
N LEU A 257 2.30 12.51 1.99
CA LEU A 257 3.50 12.93 2.70
C LEU A 257 4.68 11.99 2.41
N MET A 258 5.87 12.55 2.32
CA MET A 258 7.14 11.83 2.35
C MET A 258 7.92 12.24 3.58
N ASN A 259 8.19 11.28 4.49
CA ASN A 259 8.80 11.55 5.80
C ASN A 259 8.11 12.67 6.58
N GLY A 260 6.77 12.68 6.56
CA GLY A 260 5.93 13.67 7.24
C GLY A 260 5.90 15.05 6.61
N LYS A 261 6.46 15.22 5.41
CA LYS A 261 6.47 16.50 4.66
C LYS A 261 5.59 16.39 3.43
N ALA A 262 4.72 17.39 3.24
CA ALA A 262 3.99 17.58 1.99
C ALA A 262 4.96 17.99 0.85
N PRO A 263 4.58 17.81 -0.42
CA PRO A 263 5.44 18.13 -1.56
C PRO A 263 6.00 19.57 -1.54
N GLY A 264 5.20 20.54 -1.07
CA GLY A 264 5.62 21.94 -0.95
C GLY A 264 6.77 22.16 0.05
N SER A 265 6.91 21.30 1.05
CA SER A 265 7.95 21.34 2.07
C SER A 265 9.23 20.60 1.67
N ASN A 266 9.22 19.89 0.59
CA ASN A 266 10.34 19.19 -0.07
C ASN A 266 11.33 18.49 0.89
N TRP A 267 11.04 17.24 1.26
CA TRP A 267 12.03 16.40 1.96
C TRP A 267 13.28 16.22 1.08
N ASN A 268 14.49 16.31 1.67
CA ASN A 268 15.73 16.26 0.90
C ASN A 268 16.68 15.19 1.46
N ALA A 269 17.18 14.31 0.59
CA ALA A 269 18.27 13.38 0.83
C ALA A 269 19.51 13.77 0.03
N LEU A 270 20.69 13.60 0.62
CA LEU A 270 21.94 14.02 0.01
C LEU A 270 22.73 12.84 -0.55
N PHE A 271 23.43 13.05 -1.67
CA PHE A 271 24.37 12.09 -2.23
C PHE A 271 25.64 12.78 -2.73
N LYS A 272 26.70 12.02 -2.89
CA LYS A 272 27.84 12.40 -3.74
C LYS A 272 27.79 11.58 -5.02
N LYS A 273 28.22 12.19 -6.13
CA LYS A 273 28.24 11.53 -7.44
C LYS A 273 28.95 10.17 -7.35
N GLY A 274 28.27 9.11 -7.79
CA GLY A 274 28.77 7.74 -7.81
C GLY A 274 28.65 6.97 -6.49
N GLU A 275 28.07 7.57 -5.44
CA GLU A 275 27.70 6.84 -4.23
C GLU A 275 26.51 5.90 -4.52
N LYS A 276 26.54 4.74 -3.92
CA LYS A 276 25.40 3.81 -3.80
C LYS A 276 24.51 4.28 -2.66
N ILE A 277 23.29 4.69 -2.97
CA ILE A 277 22.33 5.16 -1.98
C ILE A 277 21.25 4.11 -1.79
N ARG A 278 21.09 3.59 -0.57
CA ARG A 278 19.98 2.70 -0.19
C ARG A 278 18.78 3.54 0.25
N LEU A 279 17.69 3.44 -0.48
CA LEU A 279 16.41 4.02 -0.07
C LEU A 279 15.54 2.89 0.47
N ARG A 280 15.13 3.02 1.73
CA ARG A 280 14.28 2.07 2.45
C ARG A 280 12.86 2.59 2.41
N VAL A 281 12.12 2.22 1.36
CA VAL A 281 10.79 2.74 1.07
C VAL A 281 9.75 1.95 1.86
N ILE A 282 8.97 2.65 2.68
CA ILE A 282 7.94 2.09 3.55
C ILE A 282 6.62 2.79 3.21
N ASN A 283 5.57 2.04 2.93
CA ASN A 283 4.24 2.63 2.79
C ASN A 283 3.47 2.49 4.11
N ALA A 284 3.48 3.55 4.90
CA ALA A 284 2.78 3.68 6.18
C ALA A 284 1.52 4.54 6.05
N ALA A 285 0.87 4.54 4.87
CA ALA A 285 -0.38 5.23 4.65
C ALA A 285 -1.55 4.43 5.25
N ALA A 286 -2.57 5.14 5.74
CA ALA A 286 -3.78 4.49 6.26
C ALA A 286 -4.74 4.02 5.14
N GLY A 287 -4.71 4.66 3.96
CA GLY A 287 -5.64 4.35 2.87
C GLY A 287 -5.06 4.45 1.46
N SER A 288 -3.77 4.79 1.30
CA SER A 288 -3.20 5.11 -0.02
C SER A 288 -2.10 4.15 -0.46
N MET A 289 -2.20 3.66 -1.67
CA MET A 289 -1.15 2.92 -2.36
C MET A 289 -0.42 3.87 -3.31
N PHE A 290 0.86 3.61 -3.55
CA PHE A 290 1.68 4.49 -4.36
C PHE A 290 2.44 3.75 -5.46
N ASP A 291 2.63 4.44 -6.59
CA ASP A 291 3.57 4.05 -7.63
C ASP A 291 4.83 4.91 -7.47
N PHE A 292 5.92 4.28 -7.03
CA PHE A 292 7.17 4.95 -6.70
C PHE A 292 8.17 4.88 -7.84
N ARG A 293 8.72 6.03 -8.23
CA ARG A 293 9.76 6.16 -9.26
C ARG A 293 10.70 7.33 -9.00
N ILE A 294 11.87 7.29 -9.63
CA ILE A 294 12.84 8.38 -9.62
C ILE A 294 13.14 8.76 -11.09
N PRO A 295 12.49 9.79 -11.65
CA PRO A 295 12.66 10.12 -13.06
C PRO A 295 14.10 10.33 -13.49
N GLY A 296 14.55 9.51 -14.45
CA GLY A 296 15.92 9.54 -14.98
C GLY A 296 16.97 8.84 -14.14
N LEU A 297 16.56 7.99 -13.19
CA LEU A 297 17.41 7.11 -12.42
C LEU A 297 16.77 5.72 -12.30
N LYS A 298 17.54 4.67 -12.59
CA LYS A 298 17.09 3.28 -12.35
C LYS A 298 17.23 2.94 -10.87
N MET A 299 16.39 2.05 -10.40
CA MET A 299 16.39 1.51 -9.04
C MET A 299 16.69 0.02 -9.11
N THR A 300 17.59 -0.48 -8.28
CA THR A 300 17.82 -1.90 -8.08
C THR A 300 17.15 -2.32 -6.77
N VAL A 301 16.05 -3.05 -6.86
CA VAL A 301 15.34 -3.59 -5.68
C VAL A 301 16.18 -4.73 -5.11
N VAL A 302 16.47 -4.68 -3.82
CA VAL A 302 17.35 -5.62 -3.11
C VAL A 302 16.69 -6.30 -1.92
N GLN A 303 15.61 -5.68 -1.37
CA GLN A 303 14.78 -6.29 -0.33
C GLN A 303 13.29 -6.04 -0.60
N ALA A 304 12.45 -6.97 -0.19
CA ALA A 304 11.00 -6.85 -0.13
C ALA A 304 10.53 -7.31 1.25
N ASP A 305 9.74 -6.49 1.95
CA ASP A 305 9.24 -6.73 3.31
C ASP A 305 10.37 -7.17 4.29
N GLY A 306 11.51 -6.45 4.23
CA GLY A 306 12.67 -6.70 5.07
C GLY A 306 13.49 -7.94 4.71
N GLN A 307 13.12 -8.70 3.68
CA GLN A 307 13.81 -9.92 3.27
C GLN A 307 14.63 -9.70 2.00
N ASP A 308 15.87 -10.20 2.00
CA ASP A 308 16.78 -10.09 0.86
C ASP A 308 16.28 -10.88 -0.35
N ILE A 309 16.34 -10.23 -1.51
CA ILE A 309 15.97 -10.84 -2.80
C ILE A 309 17.13 -10.75 -3.79
N GLU A 310 17.11 -11.60 -4.82
CA GLU A 310 17.99 -11.41 -5.97
C GLU A 310 17.74 -10.01 -6.56
N PRO A 311 18.80 -9.20 -6.82
CA PRO A 311 18.65 -7.81 -7.25
C PRO A 311 17.87 -7.67 -8.57
N VAL A 312 16.84 -6.83 -8.58
CA VAL A 312 16.00 -6.56 -9.76
C VAL A 312 16.05 -5.09 -10.14
N MET A 313 16.56 -4.77 -11.32
CA MET A 313 16.60 -3.40 -11.83
C MET A 313 15.27 -3.02 -12.46
N VAL A 314 14.68 -1.90 -12.00
CA VAL A 314 13.38 -1.38 -12.44
C VAL A 314 13.40 0.13 -12.64
N ASP A 315 12.36 0.65 -13.30
CA ASP A 315 12.09 2.09 -13.41
C ASP A 315 11.10 2.56 -12.36
N GLU A 316 10.22 1.64 -11.92
CA GLU A 316 9.06 1.95 -11.10
C GLU A 316 8.58 0.70 -10.38
N PHE A 317 7.92 0.88 -9.23
CA PHE A 317 7.19 -0.19 -8.54
C PHE A 317 5.95 0.37 -7.86
N ARG A 318 4.88 -0.44 -7.79
CA ARG A 318 3.75 -0.21 -6.90
C ARG A 318 4.11 -0.70 -5.52
N ILE A 319 3.75 0.07 -4.50
CA ILE A 319 3.91 -0.31 -3.10
C ILE A 319 2.54 -0.26 -2.42
N GLY A 320 2.05 -1.42 -2.01
CA GLY A 320 0.83 -1.55 -1.20
C GLY A 320 1.03 -0.98 0.21
N ILE A 321 -0.06 -0.70 0.89
CA ILE A 321 0.01 -0.28 2.30
C ILE A 321 0.68 -1.38 3.10
N ALA A 322 1.57 -1.00 4.00
CA ALA A 322 2.39 -1.86 4.84
C ALA A 322 3.53 -2.63 4.15
N GLU A 323 3.61 -2.63 2.82
CA GLU A 323 4.80 -3.20 2.16
C GLU A 323 6.04 -2.33 2.36
N THR A 324 7.21 -2.97 2.29
CA THR A 324 8.51 -2.28 2.26
C THR A 324 9.36 -2.78 1.09
N TYR A 325 10.08 -1.85 0.45
CA TYR A 325 11.07 -2.17 -0.59
C TYR A 325 12.35 -1.38 -0.37
N ASP A 326 13.48 -2.07 -0.31
CA ASP A 326 14.77 -1.40 -0.32
C ASP A 326 15.34 -1.37 -1.73
N VAL A 327 15.76 -0.19 -2.15
CA VAL A 327 16.33 0.00 -3.48
C VAL A 327 17.68 0.69 -3.42
N ILE A 328 18.61 0.25 -4.25
CA ILE A 328 19.90 0.91 -4.49
C ILE A 328 19.78 1.79 -5.72
N VAL A 329 20.22 3.05 -5.60
CA VAL A 329 20.36 4.00 -6.68
C VAL A 329 21.77 4.55 -6.74
N GLU A 330 22.29 4.79 -7.95
CA GLU A 330 23.65 5.30 -8.18
C GLU A 330 23.59 6.59 -9.04
N PRO A 331 23.41 7.76 -8.42
CA PRO A 331 23.36 9.01 -9.17
C PRO A 331 24.72 9.38 -9.76
N ASP A 332 24.83 9.39 -11.09
CA ASP A 332 26.06 9.67 -11.83
C ASP A 332 26.23 11.14 -12.26
N LYS A 333 25.22 11.99 -12.03
CA LYS A 333 25.18 13.40 -12.44
C LYS A 333 25.02 14.32 -11.25
N ASP A 334 25.69 15.49 -11.31
CA ASP A 334 25.57 16.57 -10.32
C ASP A 334 24.27 17.37 -10.53
N LYS A 335 23.11 16.70 -10.33
CA LYS A 335 21.77 17.29 -10.42
C LYS A 335 20.84 16.71 -9.37
N ALA A 336 19.75 17.39 -9.10
CA ALA A 336 18.69 16.89 -8.24
C ALA A 336 17.77 15.90 -9.00
N TYR A 337 17.31 14.86 -8.31
CA TYR A 337 16.33 13.89 -8.78
C TYR A 337 15.11 13.94 -7.87
N THR A 338 13.92 13.82 -8.45
CA THR A 338 12.69 13.73 -7.67
C THR A 338 12.46 12.29 -7.22
N LEU A 339 12.34 12.09 -5.92
CA LEU A 339 11.69 10.90 -5.36
C LEU A 339 10.19 11.13 -5.48
N PHE A 340 9.48 10.33 -6.27
CA PHE A 340 8.10 10.59 -6.64
C PHE A 340 7.23 9.37 -6.38
N ALA A 341 6.26 9.52 -5.49
CA ALA A 341 5.27 8.52 -5.15
C ALA A 341 3.88 9.04 -5.55
N GLU A 342 3.37 8.56 -6.67
CA GLU A 342 2.09 8.94 -7.24
C GLU A 342 0.99 8.04 -6.68
N SER A 343 -0.13 8.60 -6.20
CA SER A 343 -1.23 7.78 -5.70
C SER A 343 -1.83 6.88 -6.79
N LEU A 344 -2.30 5.70 -6.42
CA LEU A 344 -2.91 4.71 -7.33
C LEU A 344 -3.97 5.34 -8.23
N ASP A 345 -4.83 6.17 -7.66
CA ASP A 345 -5.95 6.85 -8.32
C ASP A 345 -5.55 8.12 -9.09
N ARG A 346 -4.26 8.50 -9.05
CA ARG A 346 -3.72 9.71 -9.72
C ARG A 346 -4.29 11.03 -9.21
N SER A 347 -4.84 11.07 -8.00
CA SER A 347 -5.39 12.30 -7.41
C SER A 347 -4.34 13.19 -6.75
N GLY A 348 -3.11 12.68 -6.55
CA GLY A 348 -2.00 13.44 -5.98
C GLY A 348 -0.71 12.63 -5.87
N SER A 349 0.27 13.18 -5.17
CA SER A 349 1.57 12.52 -4.96
C SER A 349 2.26 12.98 -3.69
N ALA A 350 3.07 12.09 -3.09
CA ALA A 350 4.13 12.48 -2.19
C ALA A 350 5.43 12.67 -2.97
N SER A 351 6.26 13.63 -2.58
CA SER A 351 7.55 13.86 -3.25
C SER A 351 8.63 14.39 -2.32
N GLY A 352 9.88 14.10 -2.69
CA GLY A 352 11.09 14.60 -2.08
C GLY A 352 12.18 14.77 -3.13
N THR A 353 13.34 15.21 -2.71
CA THR A 353 14.48 15.44 -3.60
C THR A 353 15.70 14.65 -3.13
N LEU A 354 16.30 13.88 -4.02
CA LEU A 354 17.65 13.33 -3.87
C LEU A 354 18.63 14.26 -4.60
N SER A 355 19.57 14.90 -3.88
CA SER A 355 20.40 15.97 -4.43
C SER A 355 21.85 15.92 -3.96
N PRO A 356 22.80 16.43 -4.75
CA PRO A 356 24.20 16.52 -4.34
C PRO A 356 24.47 17.61 -3.30
N ARG A 357 23.56 18.57 -3.11
CA ARG A 357 23.70 19.72 -2.18
C ARG A 357 22.35 20.08 -1.57
N GLU A 358 22.38 20.57 -0.35
CA GLU A 358 21.21 21.13 0.34
C GLU A 358 20.56 22.28 -0.46
N GLY A 359 19.24 22.41 -0.32
CA GLY A 359 18.47 23.49 -0.95
C GLY A 359 18.16 23.28 -2.44
N MET A 360 18.67 22.23 -3.07
CA MET A 360 18.25 21.88 -4.42
C MET A 360 16.85 21.26 -4.42
N VAL A 361 16.06 21.59 -5.42
CA VAL A 361 14.73 21.06 -5.64
C VAL A 361 14.66 20.48 -7.05
N ALA A 362 14.17 19.27 -7.19
CA ALA A 362 13.91 18.66 -8.48
C ALA A 362 12.47 18.96 -8.94
N PRO A 363 12.18 19.04 -10.25
CA PRO A 363 10.83 19.27 -10.75
C PRO A 363 9.92 18.09 -10.41
N ILE A 364 8.76 18.37 -9.83
CA ILE A 364 7.74 17.36 -9.58
C ILE A 364 7.09 16.94 -10.91
N PRO A 365 7.07 15.65 -11.26
CA PRO A 365 6.43 15.16 -12.47
C PRO A 365 4.93 15.48 -12.50
N VAL A 366 4.39 15.68 -13.70
CA VAL A 366 2.94 15.74 -13.90
C VAL A 366 2.34 14.37 -13.60
N LEU A 367 1.19 14.37 -12.93
CA LEU A 367 0.44 13.14 -12.67
C LEU A 367 0.01 12.50 -13.99
N ARG A 368 0.06 11.18 -14.03
CA ARG A 368 -0.45 10.40 -15.18
C ARG A 368 -1.99 10.51 -15.28
N PRO A 369 -2.57 10.21 -16.44
CA PRO A 369 -4.02 10.08 -16.56
C PRO A 369 -4.55 9.06 -15.54
N ARG A 370 -5.69 9.36 -14.95
CA ARG A 370 -6.39 8.47 -14.03
C ARG A 370 -6.74 7.16 -14.73
N PRO A 371 -6.38 6.00 -14.15
CA PRO A 371 -6.80 4.71 -14.68
C PRO A 371 -8.30 4.48 -14.41
N ALA A 372 -8.92 3.66 -15.23
CA ALA A 372 -10.29 3.21 -15.03
C ALA A 372 -10.33 1.68 -15.21
N ARG A 373 -10.97 0.97 -14.28
CA ARG A 373 -11.12 -0.48 -14.36
C ARG A 373 -12.03 -0.88 -15.51
N SER A 374 -11.66 -1.95 -16.17
CA SER A 374 -12.54 -2.65 -17.10
C SER A 374 -13.22 -3.84 -16.42
N MET A 375 -14.25 -4.38 -17.05
CA MET A 375 -14.87 -5.65 -16.60
C MET A 375 -13.85 -6.79 -16.56
N LYS A 376 -12.90 -6.80 -17.50
CA LYS A 376 -11.82 -7.78 -17.54
C LYS A 376 -10.90 -7.66 -16.32
N ASP A 377 -10.60 -6.45 -15.87
CA ASP A 377 -9.75 -6.24 -14.67
C ASP A 377 -10.43 -6.79 -13.40
N MET A 378 -11.75 -6.87 -13.39
CA MET A 378 -12.55 -7.42 -12.30
C MET A 378 -12.89 -8.91 -12.49
N GLY A 379 -12.36 -9.56 -13.54
CA GLY A 379 -12.67 -10.96 -13.85
C GLY A 379 -14.12 -11.22 -14.25
N MET A 380 -14.88 -10.19 -14.65
CA MET A 380 -16.28 -10.31 -15.02
C MET A 380 -16.46 -10.70 -16.49
N LYS A 381 -17.48 -11.54 -16.76
CA LYS A 381 -17.92 -11.81 -18.15
C LYS A 381 -18.44 -10.54 -18.77
N MET A 382 -17.97 -10.22 -19.95
CA MET A 382 -18.73 -9.33 -20.82
C MET A 382 -19.89 -10.15 -21.40
N ASP A 383 -21.14 -9.69 -21.23
CA ASP A 383 -22.27 -10.16 -22.02
C ASP A 383 -22.05 -9.76 -23.48
N MET A 384 -21.18 -10.46 -24.16
CA MET A 384 -21.10 -10.44 -25.61
C MET A 384 -22.10 -11.49 -26.10
N ASN A 385 -23.30 -11.06 -26.48
CA ASN A 385 -24.07 -11.78 -27.48
C ASN A 385 -23.26 -11.74 -28.79
N MET A 386 -22.25 -12.57 -28.90
CA MET A 386 -21.70 -13.01 -30.16
C MET A 386 -22.49 -14.27 -30.56
N ASP A 387 -23.71 -14.09 -31.07
CA ASP A 387 -24.26 -15.04 -31.99
C ASP A 387 -23.30 -15.09 -33.20
N GLY A 388 -22.40 -16.08 -33.21
CA GLY A 388 -21.61 -16.45 -34.38
C GLY A 388 -20.08 -16.44 -34.29
N MET A 389 -19.45 -16.60 -33.12
CA MET A 389 -18.06 -17.03 -33.07
C MET A 389 -17.86 -18.07 -31.96
N ASP A 390 -18.06 -19.31 -32.31
CA ASP A 390 -17.47 -20.45 -31.60
C ASP A 390 -15.94 -20.29 -31.63
N MET A 391 -15.34 -19.91 -30.51
CA MET A 391 -13.92 -20.13 -30.29
C MET A 391 -13.75 -21.50 -29.66
N ASP A 392 -13.80 -22.52 -30.48
CA ASP A 392 -13.26 -23.83 -30.16
C ASP A 392 -11.76 -23.66 -29.85
N MET A 393 -11.42 -23.74 -28.56
CA MET A 393 -10.05 -23.91 -28.11
C MET A 393 -9.76 -25.41 -28.01
N ASP A 394 -9.66 -26.07 -29.12
CA ASP A 394 -8.94 -27.35 -29.22
C ASP A 394 -7.71 -27.16 -30.09
N SER A 395 -6.56 -27.22 -29.45
CA SER A 395 -5.26 -27.28 -30.06
C SER A 395 -5.07 -28.64 -30.67
N ASN A 396 -5.04 -28.73 -31.98
CA ASN A 396 -4.17 -29.57 -32.81
C ASN A 396 -4.73 -29.62 -34.23
N MET A 397 -4.16 -28.84 -35.12
CA MET A 397 -4.16 -29.22 -36.54
C MET A 397 -2.87 -28.74 -37.18
N ASP A 398 -2.13 -29.77 -37.63
CA ASP A 398 -1.06 -29.69 -38.62
C ASP A 398 -1.51 -28.87 -39.84
N MET A 399 -0.74 -27.87 -40.20
CA MET A 399 -0.90 -27.15 -41.47
C MET A 399 0.13 -27.64 -42.47
N GLN A 400 -0.31 -28.55 -43.33
CA GLN A 400 0.27 -28.69 -44.66
C GLN A 400 -0.63 -28.03 -45.70
N GLY A 401 -0.09 -26.98 -46.35
CA GLY A 401 -0.31 -26.61 -47.74
C GLY A 401 -1.62 -25.96 -48.11
N MET A 402 -1.55 -24.65 -48.41
CA MET A 402 -2.09 -24.09 -49.67
C MET A 402 -1.61 -22.65 -49.90
N ASP A 403 -0.96 -22.48 -51.04
CA ASP A 403 -0.60 -21.21 -51.66
C ASP A 403 -1.85 -20.39 -52.04
N HIS A 404 -1.87 -19.09 -51.70
CA HIS A 404 -2.46 -18.07 -52.57
C HIS A 404 -1.84 -16.69 -52.36
N LYS A 405 -1.38 -16.12 -53.47
CA LYS A 405 -0.79 -14.80 -53.65
C LYS A 405 -1.80 -13.69 -53.46
N GLY A 406 -1.36 -12.59 -52.85
CA GLY A 406 -1.72 -11.28 -53.40
C GLY A 406 -2.17 -10.20 -52.39
N HIS A 407 -1.32 -9.19 -52.27
CA HIS A 407 -1.58 -7.75 -52.00
C HIS A 407 -1.64 -7.17 -50.58
N GLY A 408 -0.69 -6.29 -50.37
CA GLY A 408 -0.93 -5.03 -49.63
C GLY A 408 -0.30 -4.93 -48.24
N ASN A 409 0.96 -4.48 -48.16
CA ASN A 409 1.63 -4.01 -46.94
C ASN A 409 0.81 -2.90 -46.24
N MET A 410 0.42 -3.14 -45.02
CA MET A 410 0.38 -2.12 -43.95
C MET A 410 0.91 -2.78 -42.67
N ASN A 411 2.15 -2.45 -42.34
CA ASN A 411 2.74 -2.75 -41.04
C ASN A 411 2.00 -1.96 -39.96
N MET A 412 1.15 -2.62 -39.21
CA MET A 412 0.82 -2.19 -37.86
C MET A 412 1.58 -3.12 -36.91
N ASP A 413 2.56 -2.55 -36.26
CA ASP A 413 3.33 -3.17 -35.18
C ASP A 413 2.39 -3.41 -33.99
N HIS A 414 1.78 -4.59 -33.94
CA HIS A 414 1.08 -5.07 -32.77
C HIS A 414 2.13 -5.54 -31.77
N GLY A 415 2.55 -4.64 -30.88
CA GLY A 415 3.32 -4.99 -29.71
C GLY A 415 2.70 -6.20 -29.02
N ASN A 416 3.56 -7.17 -28.78
CA ASN A 416 3.28 -8.48 -28.18
C ASN A 416 2.62 -8.31 -26.80
N MET A 417 1.28 -8.15 -26.75
CA MET A 417 0.53 -8.32 -25.52
C MET A 417 0.48 -9.81 -25.22
N GLN A 418 1.38 -10.26 -24.35
CA GLN A 418 1.23 -11.58 -23.74
C GLN A 418 -0.07 -11.57 -22.94
N MET A 419 -1.03 -12.36 -23.39
CA MET A 419 -2.26 -12.63 -22.64
C MET A 419 -1.90 -13.25 -21.29
N PRO A 420 -2.51 -12.83 -20.18
CA PRO A 420 -2.28 -13.47 -18.88
C PRO A 420 -2.57 -14.96 -19.01
N LYS A 421 -1.67 -15.78 -18.46
CA LYS A 421 -1.87 -17.23 -18.42
C LYS A 421 -3.14 -17.50 -17.62
N LYS A 422 -4.10 -18.14 -18.25
CA LYS A 422 -5.32 -18.63 -17.63
C LYS A 422 -4.95 -19.78 -16.70
N THR A 423 -4.77 -19.54 -15.41
CA THR A 423 -4.86 -20.57 -14.39
C THR A 423 -6.28 -20.54 -13.87
N ALA A 424 -7.20 -21.09 -14.61
CA ALA A 424 -8.57 -21.04 -14.19
C ALA A 424 -9.06 -22.44 -13.88
N ASP A 425 -9.20 -22.73 -12.59
CA ASP A 425 -10.40 -23.48 -12.23
C ASP A 425 -11.56 -22.47 -12.23
N PRO A 426 -12.70 -22.81 -12.87
CA PRO A 426 -13.89 -21.98 -12.76
C PRO A 426 -14.25 -21.83 -11.28
N VAL A 427 -14.65 -20.64 -10.88
CA VAL A 427 -15.10 -20.35 -9.54
C VAL A 427 -16.14 -21.39 -9.12
N LYS A 428 -15.88 -22.12 -8.04
CA LYS A 428 -16.71 -23.25 -7.59
C LYS A 428 -17.93 -22.81 -6.76
N HIS A 429 -18.08 -21.52 -6.48
CA HIS A 429 -19.13 -20.94 -5.65
C HIS A 429 -19.84 -19.81 -6.42
N GLY A 430 -21.13 -19.63 -6.11
CA GLY A 430 -21.98 -18.61 -6.69
C GLY A 430 -22.04 -17.34 -5.83
N PRO A 431 -22.68 -16.26 -6.32
CA PRO A 431 -22.84 -15.03 -5.57
C PRO A 431 -23.57 -15.21 -4.23
N ASP A 432 -24.35 -16.27 -4.06
CA ASP A 432 -25.11 -16.53 -2.84
C ASP A 432 -24.26 -17.22 -1.73
N ASP A 433 -23.08 -17.75 -2.06
CA ASP A 433 -22.28 -18.52 -1.11
C ASP A 433 -21.61 -17.64 -0.04
N HIS A 434 -21.42 -16.35 -0.32
CA HIS A 434 -20.87 -15.37 0.62
C HIS A 434 -21.93 -14.41 1.19
N GLY A 435 -23.20 -14.64 0.94
CA GLY A 435 -24.31 -13.88 1.49
C GLY A 435 -24.29 -12.38 1.13
N ILE A 436 -24.87 -11.56 2.01
CA ILE A 436 -25.00 -10.10 1.79
C ILE A 436 -23.69 -9.31 1.87
N GLY A 437 -22.63 -9.94 2.39
CA GLY A 437 -21.30 -9.34 2.51
C GLY A 437 -20.52 -9.26 1.19
N ALA A 438 -20.99 -9.97 0.14
CA ALA A 438 -20.41 -9.93 -1.18
C ALA A 438 -21.38 -9.30 -2.19
N ALA A 439 -21.06 -8.12 -2.72
CA ALA A 439 -21.90 -7.46 -3.72
C ALA A 439 -21.71 -8.06 -5.13
N ALA A 440 -20.56 -8.65 -5.39
CA ALA A 440 -20.21 -9.30 -6.65
C ALA A 440 -19.14 -10.35 -6.39
N ILE A 441 -19.04 -11.33 -7.28
CA ILE A 441 -17.98 -12.34 -7.32
C ILE A 441 -17.41 -12.34 -8.73
N ALA A 442 -16.07 -12.44 -8.84
CA ALA A 442 -15.43 -12.55 -10.14
C ALA A 442 -15.83 -13.86 -10.83
N ASP A 443 -16.20 -13.81 -12.11
CA ASP A 443 -16.47 -15.02 -12.91
C ASP A 443 -15.20 -15.82 -13.20
N TYR A 444 -14.05 -15.11 -13.27
CA TYR A 444 -12.73 -15.66 -13.60
C TYR A 444 -11.70 -15.18 -12.60
N GLN A 445 -10.78 -16.05 -12.23
CA GLN A 445 -9.64 -15.76 -11.36
C GLN A 445 -8.33 -15.90 -12.16
N PHE A 446 -7.33 -15.09 -11.80
CA PHE A 446 -6.03 -15.04 -12.47
C PHE A 446 -4.92 -15.01 -11.41
N ASP A 447 -3.72 -15.49 -11.74
CA ASP A 447 -2.59 -15.37 -10.81
C ASP A 447 -2.01 -13.94 -10.74
N ARG A 448 -2.08 -13.16 -11.81
CA ARG A 448 -1.65 -11.77 -11.95
C ARG A 448 -0.24 -11.46 -11.44
N LEU A 449 0.58 -12.48 -11.23
CA LEU A 449 1.93 -12.30 -10.68
C LEU A 449 2.88 -11.57 -11.65
N ASP A 450 2.57 -11.59 -12.94
CA ASP A 450 3.29 -10.87 -14.01
C ASP A 450 2.68 -9.49 -14.33
N GLU A 451 1.61 -9.09 -13.64
CA GLU A 451 0.90 -7.84 -13.90
C GLU A 451 1.33 -6.76 -12.90
N PRO A 452 1.76 -5.58 -13.38
CA PRO A 452 2.21 -4.49 -12.50
C PRO A 452 1.03 -3.75 -11.80
N GLY A 453 -0.19 -4.10 -12.12
CA GLY A 453 -1.40 -3.43 -11.65
C GLY A 453 -1.90 -2.32 -12.58
N ILE A 454 -3.13 -1.88 -12.32
CA ILE A 454 -3.81 -0.90 -13.15
C ILE A 454 -3.02 0.41 -13.29
N GLY A 455 -2.96 0.96 -14.50
CA GLY A 455 -2.30 2.23 -14.79
C GLY A 455 -0.77 2.16 -14.89
N LEU A 456 -0.16 0.96 -14.89
CA LEU A 456 1.26 0.72 -15.01
C LEU A 456 1.59 -0.14 -16.25
N GLY A 457 2.87 -0.11 -16.67
CA GLY A 457 3.40 -0.99 -17.73
C GLY A 457 3.09 -0.56 -19.17
N ASN A 458 2.40 0.57 -19.39
CA ASN A 458 1.95 1.00 -20.73
C ASN A 458 2.83 2.09 -21.37
N ASP A 459 3.92 2.49 -20.71
CA ASP A 459 4.75 3.63 -21.10
C ASP A 459 6.22 3.26 -21.34
N GLY A 460 6.51 1.97 -21.48
CA GLY A 460 7.83 1.43 -21.76
C GLY A 460 8.78 1.36 -20.55
N ARG A 461 8.31 1.71 -19.35
CA ARG A 461 9.07 1.50 -18.10
C ARG A 461 9.01 0.04 -17.67
N LYS A 462 10.14 -0.47 -17.15
CA LYS A 462 10.11 -1.73 -16.44
C LYS A 462 9.55 -1.49 -15.04
N VAL A 463 8.37 -2.05 -14.78
CA VAL A 463 7.73 -2.04 -13.47
C VAL A 463 8.04 -3.35 -12.75
N LEU A 464 8.31 -3.29 -11.45
CA LEU A 464 8.45 -4.48 -10.61
C LEU A 464 7.12 -5.23 -10.55
N VAL A 465 7.17 -6.54 -10.72
CA VAL A 465 6.01 -7.43 -10.53
C VAL A 465 6.37 -8.54 -9.53
N TYR A 466 5.38 -9.17 -8.95
CA TYR A 466 5.62 -10.22 -7.94
C TYR A 466 6.40 -11.41 -8.50
N ARG A 467 6.28 -11.70 -9.79
CA ARG A 467 7.07 -12.73 -10.48
C ARG A 467 8.58 -12.45 -10.48
N ASP A 468 8.96 -11.17 -10.46
CA ASP A 468 10.37 -10.76 -10.44
C ASP A 468 11.04 -11.02 -9.08
N LEU A 469 10.27 -11.15 -7.99
CA LEU A 469 10.80 -11.33 -6.65
C LEU A 469 11.30 -12.77 -6.45
N LYS A 470 12.55 -12.90 -6.06
CA LYS A 470 13.15 -14.19 -5.72
C LYS A 470 14.00 -14.03 -4.48
N SER A 471 13.74 -14.84 -3.45
CA SER A 471 14.53 -14.82 -2.22
C SER A 471 16.01 -15.06 -2.51
N LEU A 472 16.89 -14.30 -1.88
CA LEU A 472 18.34 -14.47 -2.02
C LEU A 472 18.78 -15.82 -1.46
N GLU A 473 18.22 -16.20 -0.32
CA GLU A 473 18.48 -17.49 0.34
C GLU A 473 17.25 -18.41 0.23
N PRO A 474 17.47 -19.74 0.15
CA PRO A 474 16.36 -20.68 0.07
C PRO A 474 15.57 -20.72 1.39
N ASN A 475 14.28 -20.87 1.29
CA ASN A 475 13.40 -21.09 2.43
C ASN A 475 13.79 -22.36 3.19
N THR A 476 13.79 -22.28 4.50
CA THR A 476 14.25 -23.37 5.39
C THR A 476 13.29 -24.56 5.43
N ASP A 477 11.98 -24.30 5.34
CA ASP A 477 10.97 -25.34 5.31
C ASP A 477 10.68 -25.77 3.87
N LYS A 478 11.10 -26.99 3.54
CA LYS A 478 10.97 -27.57 2.19
C LYS A 478 9.81 -28.56 2.09
N ARG A 479 9.00 -28.71 3.15
CA ARG A 479 7.84 -29.60 3.13
C ARG A 479 6.80 -29.12 2.14
N GLN A 480 6.05 -30.06 1.58
CA GLN A 480 4.83 -29.72 0.85
C GLN A 480 3.74 -29.32 1.84
N PRO A 481 2.79 -28.46 1.46
CA PRO A 481 1.68 -28.10 2.34
C PRO A 481 0.81 -29.32 2.64
N GLU A 482 0.45 -29.47 3.90
CA GLU A 482 -0.38 -30.57 4.41
C GLU A 482 -1.87 -30.32 4.14
N ARG A 483 -2.26 -29.05 4.10
CA ARG A 483 -3.62 -28.60 3.75
C ARG A 483 -3.60 -27.19 3.14
N GLU A 484 -4.74 -26.79 2.61
CA GLU A 484 -4.99 -25.45 2.09
C GLU A 484 -6.08 -24.76 2.89
N VAL A 485 -5.87 -23.48 3.17
CA VAL A 485 -6.87 -22.56 3.70
C VAL A 485 -7.10 -21.51 2.61
N GLU A 486 -8.30 -21.48 2.05
CA GLU A 486 -8.72 -20.51 1.05
C GLU A 486 -9.63 -19.49 1.70
N LEU A 487 -9.35 -18.20 1.48
CA LEU A 487 -10.14 -17.09 1.99
C LEU A 487 -10.46 -16.12 0.87
N HIS A 488 -11.72 -15.74 0.79
CA HIS A 488 -12.24 -14.79 -0.17
C HIS A 488 -12.27 -13.39 0.42
N LEU A 489 -11.64 -12.43 -0.26
CA LEU A 489 -11.73 -11.02 0.05
C LEU A 489 -13.02 -10.51 -0.57
N THR A 490 -13.98 -10.13 0.26
CA THR A 490 -15.33 -9.77 -0.16
C THR A 490 -15.69 -8.38 0.34
N GLY A 491 -16.62 -7.73 -0.34
CA GLY A 491 -17.07 -6.41 0.02
C GLY A 491 -18.44 -6.06 -0.52
N ASN A 492 -19.14 -5.20 0.20
CA ASN A 492 -20.37 -4.57 -0.24
C ASN A 492 -20.19 -3.06 -0.22
N MET A 493 -19.89 -2.48 -1.37
CA MET A 493 -19.57 -1.05 -1.52
C MET A 493 -20.73 -0.17 -1.04
N GLU A 494 -21.99 -0.50 -1.37
CA GLU A 494 -23.16 0.31 -0.96
C GLU A 494 -23.30 0.47 0.55
N ARG A 495 -22.86 -0.54 1.31
CA ARG A 495 -22.90 -0.55 2.78
C ARG A 495 -21.59 -0.16 3.41
N TYR A 496 -20.56 0.03 2.58
CA TYR A 496 -19.18 0.20 3.03
C TYR A 496 -18.80 -0.90 4.03
N MET A 497 -19.00 -2.14 3.62
CA MET A 497 -18.80 -3.35 4.41
C MET A 497 -17.70 -4.17 3.74
N TRP A 498 -16.71 -4.56 4.52
CA TRP A 498 -15.56 -5.31 4.05
C TRP A 498 -15.40 -6.57 4.91
N SER A 499 -15.04 -7.69 4.28
CA SER A 499 -15.09 -8.98 4.98
C SER A 499 -14.19 -10.03 4.37
N PHE A 500 -13.99 -11.12 5.09
CA PHE A 500 -13.50 -12.39 4.55
C PHE A 500 -14.67 -13.36 4.48
N ASP A 501 -14.83 -14.05 3.34
CA ASP A 501 -15.89 -15.02 3.08
C ASP A 501 -17.31 -14.47 3.35
N GLY A 502 -17.50 -13.17 3.10
CA GLY A 502 -18.79 -12.50 3.29
C GLY A 502 -19.19 -12.20 4.73
N LYS A 503 -18.33 -12.50 5.71
CA LYS A 503 -18.56 -12.26 7.14
C LYS A 503 -17.64 -11.19 7.69
N GLU A 504 -18.20 -10.14 8.28
CA GLU A 504 -17.44 -9.17 9.08
C GLU A 504 -16.89 -9.83 10.35
N PHE A 505 -15.88 -9.23 10.95
CA PHE A 505 -15.23 -9.78 12.15
C PHE A 505 -16.19 -10.12 13.28
N HIS A 506 -17.22 -9.31 13.49
CA HIS A 506 -18.21 -9.55 14.56
C HIS A 506 -19.24 -10.65 14.25
N GLU A 507 -19.28 -11.14 13.01
CA GLU A 507 -20.20 -12.17 12.54
C GLU A 507 -19.58 -13.58 12.50
N VAL A 508 -18.25 -13.68 12.76
CA VAL A 508 -17.55 -14.96 12.68
C VAL A 508 -17.68 -15.78 13.96
N ASP A 509 -17.85 -17.09 13.82
CA ASP A 509 -18.04 -18.00 14.94
C ASP A 509 -16.76 -18.36 15.70
N GLY A 510 -15.59 -17.94 15.22
CA GLY A 510 -14.30 -18.25 15.84
C GLY A 510 -13.08 -17.89 14.98
N PRO A 511 -11.86 -18.17 15.46
CA PRO A 511 -10.62 -17.92 14.74
C PRO A 511 -10.46 -18.89 13.56
N ILE A 512 -9.53 -18.53 12.66
CA ILE A 512 -8.98 -19.44 11.66
C ILE A 512 -7.95 -20.32 12.36
N GLU A 513 -8.18 -21.63 12.42
CA GLU A 513 -7.32 -22.56 13.13
C GLU A 513 -6.09 -22.95 12.31
N PHE A 514 -4.89 -22.68 12.84
CA PHE A 514 -3.62 -23.18 12.36
C PHE A 514 -3.00 -24.12 13.41
N GLN A 515 -2.31 -25.16 12.96
CA GLN A 515 -1.60 -26.05 13.85
C GLN A 515 -0.12 -25.61 13.99
N HIS A 516 0.40 -25.67 15.20
CA HIS A 516 1.80 -25.34 15.46
C HIS A 516 2.74 -26.23 14.62
N ASN A 517 3.64 -25.63 13.89
CA ASN A 517 4.58 -26.28 12.97
C ASN A 517 3.96 -27.04 11.79
N GLU A 518 2.66 -26.91 11.50
CA GLU A 518 2.15 -27.41 10.23
C GLU A 518 2.77 -26.64 9.05
N ARG A 519 2.76 -27.22 7.87
CA ARG A 519 3.05 -26.53 6.62
C ARG A 519 1.75 -26.38 5.85
N LEU A 520 1.18 -25.19 5.80
CA LEU A 520 -0.09 -24.95 5.12
C LEU A 520 0.08 -24.04 3.89
N ARG A 521 -0.84 -24.14 2.96
CA ARG A 521 -1.04 -23.17 1.88
C ARG A 521 -2.17 -22.23 2.27
N LEU A 522 -1.87 -20.95 2.34
CA LEU A 522 -2.85 -19.89 2.46
C LEU A 522 -3.13 -19.33 1.06
N THR A 523 -4.37 -19.43 0.61
CA THR A 523 -4.80 -18.93 -0.69
C THR A 523 -5.78 -17.78 -0.49
N LEU A 524 -5.52 -16.66 -1.16
CA LEU A 524 -6.34 -15.45 -1.12
C LEU A 524 -6.97 -15.24 -2.48
N VAL A 525 -8.28 -15.03 -2.51
CA VAL A 525 -9.07 -14.76 -3.71
C VAL A 525 -9.74 -13.41 -3.56
N ASN A 526 -9.44 -12.48 -4.44
CA ASN A 526 -10.05 -11.14 -4.37
C ASN A 526 -11.27 -11.05 -5.28
N ASP A 527 -12.45 -11.11 -4.68
CA ASP A 527 -13.75 -10.99 -5.36
C ASP A 527 -14.25 -9.54 -5.44
N THR A 528 -13.42 -8.58 -5.01
CA THR A 528 -13.77 -7.14 -5.03
C THR A 528 -13.15 -6.42 -6.23
N MET A 529 -13.54 -5.18 -6.44
CA MET A 529 -12.94 -4.33 -7.47
C MET A 529 -11.72 -3.52 -6.99
N MET A 530 -11.34 -3.62 -5.72
CA MET A 530 -10.21 -2.88 -5.13
C MET A 530 -9.04 -3.82 -4.85
N GLU A 531 -7.82 -3.26 -4.85
CA GLU A 531 -6.66 -3.94 -4.31
C GLU A 531 -6.75 -4.02 -2.79
N HIS A 532 -6.35 -5.16 -2.22
CA HIS A 532 -6.28 -5.34 -0.77
C HIS A 532 -4.86 -5.76 -0.35
N PRO A 533 -4.13 -4.95 0.40
CA PRO A 533 -2.91 -5.38 1.07
C PRO A 533 -3.28 -6.22 2.29
N ILE A 534 -3.05 -7.52 2.22
CA ILE A 534 -3.40 -8.49 3.26
C ILE A 534 -2.19 -8.83 4.09
N HIS A 535 -2.29 -8.59 5.40
CA HIS A 535 -1.24 -8.81 6.37
C HIS A 535 -1.58 -9.95 7.33
N LEU A 536 -0.59 -10.81 7.59
CA LEU A 536 -0.63 -11.87 8.58
C LEU A 536 0.43 -11.61 9.65
N HIS A 537 0.00 -11.45 10.89
CA HIS A 537 0.88 -11.20 12.03
C HIS A 537 1.69 -12.43 12.44
N GLY A 538 2.86 -12.20 12.98
CA GLY A 538 3.70 -13.19 13.66
C GLY A 538 4.31 -14.29 12.80
N MET A 539 4.11 -14.26 11.49
CA MET A 539 4.65 -15.28 10.60
C MET A 539 4.86 -14.80 9.17
N TRP A 540 5.75 -15.48 8.44
CA TRP A 540 6.01 -15.18 7.03
C TRP A 540 5.05 -15.92 6.10
N MET A 541 4.68 -15.25 5.04
CA MET A 541 4.01 -15.80 3.86
C MET A 541 5.05 -15.99 2.75
N GLU A 542 5.46 -17.22 2.47
CA GLU A 542 6.33 -17.56 1.33
C GLU A 542 5.49 -17.58 0.06
N MET A 543 5.41 -16.45 -0.64
CA MET A 543 4.55 -16.25 -1.81
C MET A 543 4.90 -17.22 -2.95
N GLU A 544 3.95 -18.06 -3.36
CA GLU A 544 4.14 -19.03 -4.44
C GLU A 544 4.14 -18.34 -5.81
N ASN A 545 5.26 -17.76 -6.20
CA ASN A 545 5.42 -17.06 -7.48
C ASN A 545 6.21 -17.84 -8.55
N GLY A 546 6.42 -19.13 -8.32
CA GLY A 546 7.09 -20.02 -9.26
C GLY A 546 8.59 -20.23 -8.99
N ASN A 547 9.15 -19.63 -7.95
CA ASN A 547 10.56 -19.78 -7.58
C ASN A 547 10.83 -20.96 -6.62
N GLY A 548 9.80 -21.74 -6.27
CA GLY A 548 9.91 -22.93 -5.43
C GLY A 548 10.50 -22.61 -4.06
N ILE A 549 11.62 -23.23 -3.68
CA ILE A 549 12.27 -22.98 -2.39
C ILE A 549 12.85 -21.56 -2.27
N TYR A 550 12.90 -20.78 -3.33
CA TYR A 550 13.30 -19.38 -3.37
C TYR A 550 12.09 -18.44 -3.50
N ASN A 551 10.89 -18.90 -3.16
CA ASN A 551 9.72 -18.03 -3.06
C ASN A 551 10.01 -16.90 -2.07
N PRO A 552 9.68 -15.64 -2.40
CA PRO A 552 9.96 -14.51 -1.52
C PRO A 552 9.07 -14.59 -0.28
N ARG A 553 9.65 -14.29 0.87
CA ARG A 553 8.91 -14.15 2.13
C ARG A 553 8.39 -12.73 2.24
N LYS A 554 7.10 -12.61 2.49
CA LYS A 554 6.42 -11.33 2.70
C LYS A 554 5.55 -11.39 3.96
N HIS A 555 5.40 -10.26 4.61
CA HIS A 555 4.42 -10.11 5.68
C HIS A 555 3.10 -9.50 5.18
N THR A 556 3.12 -8.85 4.01
CA THR A 556 1.95 -8.23 3.39
C THR A 556 1.88 -8.62 1.91
N LEU A 557 0.72 -9.08 1.45
CA LEU A 557 0.44 -9.41 0.05
C LEU A 557 -0.58 -8.44 -0.52
N LEU A 558 -0.20 -7.68 -1.53
CA LEU A 558 -1.13 -6.83 -2.29
C LEU A 558 -1.90 -7.70 -3.29
N VAL A 559 -3.18 -7.96 -3.02
CA VAL A 559 -4.03 -8.82 -3.84
C VAL A 559 -4.87 -7.96 -4.78
N GLN A 560 -4.62 -8.09 -6.09
CA GLN A 560 -5.34 -7.35 -7.13
C GLN A 560 -6.77 -7.90 -7.31
N PRO A 561 -7.72 -7.12 -7.87
CA PRO A 561 -9.04 -7.63 -8.23
C PRO A 561 -8.98 -8.88 -9.10
N ALA A 562 -9.87 -9.83 -8.85
CA ALA A 562 -9.91 -11.15 -9.53
C ALA A 562 -8.59 -11.93 -9.46
N GLN A 563 -7.70 -11.59 -8.54
CA GLN A 563 -6.49 -12.35 -8.31
C GLN A 563 -6.73 -13.51 -7.34
N ARG A 564 -6.15 -14.67 -7.69
CA ARG A 564 -5.92 -15.81 -6.80
C ARG A 564 -4.43 -15.91 -6.56
N ILE A 565 -3.98 -15.72 -5.33
CA ILE A 565 -2.59 -15.78 -4.93
C ILE A 565 -2.43 -16.73 -3.75
N SER A 566 -1.36 -17.52 -3.74
CA SER A 566 -1.10 -18.47 -2.66
C SER A 566 0.26 -18.21 -2.02
N ALA A 567 0.36 -18.52 -0.74
CA ALA A 567 1.60 -18.49 0.01
C ALA A 567 1.69 -19.71 0.92
N LEU A 568 2.91 -20.20 1.13
CA LEU A 568 3.18 -21.25 2.11
C LEU A 568 3.49 -20.62 3.46
N VAL A 569 2.85 -21.12 4.51
CA VAL A 569 2.99 -20.63 5.88
C VAL A 569 3.39 -21.77 6.79
N THR A 570 4.32 -21.49 7.72
CA THR A 570 4.71 -22.41 8.81
C THR A 570 4.58 -21.67 10.13
N PRO A 571 3.46 -21.83 10.86
CA PRO A 571 3.24 -21.18 12.16
C PRO A 571 4.19 -21.76 13.19
N ARG A 572 5.14 -20.95 13.70
CA ARG A 572 6.17 -21.41 14.65
C ARG A 572 5.85 -21.02 16.09
N ASP A 573 5.11 -19.96 16.28
CA ASP A 573 4.75 -19.45 17.59
C ASP A 573 3.26 -19.65 17.85
N LYS A 574 2.93 -20.30 18.97
CA LYS A 574 1.56 -20.48 19.44
C LYS A 574 0.96 -19.13 19.85
N GLY A 575 -0.34 -18.98 19.71
CA GLY A 575 -1.04 -17.77 20.14
C GLY A 575 -2.16 -17.36 19.20
N ARG A 576 -2.63 -16.12 19.37
CA ARG A 576 -3.65 -15.49 18.54
C ARG A 576 -3.06 -14.34 17.76
N TRP A 577 -3.18 -14.39 16.46
CA TRP A 577 -2.56 -13.46 15.54
C TRP A 577 -3.61 -12.72 14.73
N ALA A 578 -3.44 -11.43 14.54
CA ALA A 578 -4.31 -10.69 13.65
C ALA A 578 -4.04 -11.07 12.19
N PHE A 579 -5.10 -11.09 11.39
CA PHE A 579 -5.06 -11.28 9.95
C PHE A 579 -6.07 -10.35 9.31
N HIS A 580 -5.62 -9.38 8.53
CA HIS A 580 -6.49 -8.30 8.09
C HIS A 580 -6.02 -7.62 6.79
N CYS A 581 -6.95 -6.89 6.17
CA CYS A 581 -6.60 -5.90 5.15
C CYS A 581 -5.94 -4.70 5.82
N HIS A 582 -4.83 -4.21 5.27
CA HIS A 582 -4.11 -3.07 5.83
C HIS A 582 -4.64 -1.70 5.38
N ILE A 583 -5.70 -1.64 4.57
CA ILE A 583 -6.48 -0.40 4.43
C ILE A 583 -7.23 -0.20 5.75
N LEU A 584 -6.85 0.82 6.52
CA LEU A 584 -7.32 1.05 7.89
C LEU A 584 -8.85 1.02 7.99
N TYR A 585 -9.54 1.69 7.05
CA TYR A 585 -11.01 1.74 7.07
C TYR A 585 -11.66 0.42 6.66
N HIS A 586 -11.01 -0.43 5.83
CA HIS A 586 -11.48 -1.79 5.53
C HIS A 586 -11.36 -2.69 6.75
N MET A 587 -10.22 -2.61 7.45
CA MET A 587 -10.01 -3.35 8.70
C MET A 587 -11.07 -2.98 9.74
N GLU A 588 -11.30 -1.67 9.97
CA GLU A 588 -12.29 -1.16 10.92
C GLU A 588 -13.74 -1.55 10.53
N MET A 589 -13.99 -1.75 9.23
CA MET A 589 -15.29 -2.14 8.69
C MET A 589 -15.44 -3.63 8.45
N GLY A 590 -14.62 -4.45 9.12
CA GLY A 590 -14.84 -5.89 9.26
C GLY A 590 -13.88 -6.81 8.52
N MET A 591 -12.97 -6.29 7.66
CA MET A 591 -11.95 -7.13 6.98
C MET A 591 -10.80 -7.48 7.93
N PHE A 592 -11.16 -8.16 8.99
CA PHE A 592 -10.28 -8.60 10.07
C PHE A 592 -10.66 -10.02 10.52
N ARG A 593 -9.67 -10.84 10.83
CA ARG A 593 -9.83 -12.18 11.40
C ARG A 593 -8.75 -12.41 12.46
N VAL A 594 -8.97 -13.38 13.30
CA VAL A 594 -7.95 -13.92 14.20
C VAL A 594 -7.53 -15.29 13.67
N VAL A 595 -6.23 -15.49 13.51
CA VAL A 595 -5.61 -16.79 13.31
C VAL A 595 -5.20 -17.30 14.67
N GLN A 596 -5.63 -18.51 15.05
CA GLN A 596 -5.22 -19.17 16.29
C GLN A 596 -4.26 -20.29 15.96
N VAL A 597 -3.04 -20.20 16.49
CA VAL A 597 -2.03 -21.26 16.39
C VAL A 597 -2.03 -22.06 17.68
N SER A 598 -2.44 -23.33 17.60
CA SER A 598 -2.48 -24.25 18.75
C SER A 598 -1.64 -25.51 18.50
N ASP A 599 -1.24 -26.18 19.56
CA ASP A 599 -0.65 -27.52 19.45
C ASP A 599 -1.73 -28.61 19.31
N GLU A 600 -1.33 -29.88 19.21
CA GLU A 600 -2.21 -31.04 19.08
C GLU A 600 -3.23 -31.19 20.23
N ASN A 601 -2.97 -30.58 21.38
CA ASN A 601 -3.86 -30.59 22.55
C ASN A 601 -4.80 -29.36 22.58
N GLY A 602 -4.66 -28.45 21.63
CA GLY A 602 -5.41 -27.18 21.59
C GLY A 602 -4.83 -26.09 22.49
N ASP A 603 -3.60 -26.26 23.01
CA ASP A 603 -2.93 -25.25 23.83
C ASP A 603 -2.34 -24.16 22.93
N ILE A 604 -2.69 -22.92 23.23
CA ILE A 604 -2.20 -21.70 22.56
C ILE A 604 -1.11 -20.96 23.33
N TYR A 605 -0.77 -21.44 24.55
CA TYR A 605 0.31 -20.85 25.36
C TYR A 605 1.54 -21.75 25.27
N GLY A 606 2.70 -21.12 25.02
CA GLY A 606 3.98 -21.83 24.98
C GLY A 606 4.65 -21.97 26.33
#